data_83590509f2d30606bb83145a2183789b
#
_entry.id   83590509f2d30606bb83145a2183789b
#
_cell.length_a   1.000
_cell.length_b   1.000
_cell.length_c   1.000
_cell.angle_alpha   90.00
_cell.angle_beta   90.00
_cell.angle_gamma   90.00
#
_symmetry.space_group_name_H-M   'P 1'
#
loop_
_entity.id
_entity.type
_entity.pdbx_description
1 polymer ?
#
loop_
_entity_poly.entity_id
_entity_poly.type
_entity_poly.pdbx_seq_one_letter_code
_entity_poly.pdbx_strand_id
1 'polypeptide(L)'
;SFSNRNKKEKIPFLELKKTLKMVKYFTDEMDSNLYFIYLPQFERYSKGISDDKYLLVKSIVNGLSINFIDVHKGLFLNEKEPLKLFPFEMWGHYNENGYKKVSNFIFQRIKNGD
;
A
#
# COMPACT_ATOMS: atom_id res chain seq x y z
N SER A 1 -28.03 -3.34 -7.88
CA SER A 1 -27.69 -3.35 -9.31
C SER A 1 -26.21 -3.14 -9.52
N PHE A 2 -25.71 -3.52 -10.67
CA PHE A 2 -24.30 -3.35 -11.05
C PHE A 2 -23.84 -1.89 -10.97
N SER A 3 -24.66 -0.94 -11.40
CA SER A 3 -24.35 0.48 -11.35
C SER A 3 -24.24 1.02 -9.91
N ASN A 4 -25.08 0.52 -8.99
CA ASN A 4 -25.03 0.89 -7.58
C ASN A 4 -23.80 0.31 -6.88
N ARG A 5 -23.40 -0.90 -7.26
CA ARG A 5 -22.18 -1.52 -6.74
C ARG A 5 -20.94 -0.70 -7.15
N ASN A 6 -20.85 -0.31 -8.42
CA ASN A 6 -19.76 0.52 -8.92
C ASN A 6 -19.70 1.88 -8.23
N LYS A 7 -20.86 2.53 -7.97
CA LYS A 7 -20.93 3.77 -7.21
C LYS A 7 -20.39 3.61 -5.79
N LYS A 8 -20.80 2.55 -5.08
CA LYS A 8 -20.35 2.25 -3.71
C LYS A 8 -18.85 2.00 -3.64
N GLU A 9 -18.26 1.33 -4.65
CA GLU A 9 -16.83 1.05 -4.70
C GLU A 9 -15.99 2.28 -5.07
N LYS A 10 -16.54 3.24 -5.84
CA LYS A 10 -15.85 4.45 -6.26
C LYS A 10 -15.75 5.52 -5.16
N ILE A 11 -16.74 5.61 -4.26
CA ILE A 11 -16.78 6.64 -3.21
C ILE A 11 -15.54 6.60 -2.31
N PRO A 12 -15.10 5.43 -1.77
CA PRO A 12 -13.90 5.39 -0.94
C PRO A 12 -12.64 5.87 -1.67
N PHE A 13 -12.50 5.61 -2.96
CA PHE A 13 -11.34 6.04 -3.73
C PHE A 13 -11.37 7.54 -4.02
N LEU A 14 -12.54 8.13 -4.21
CA LEU A 14 -12.68 9.57 -4.33
C LEU A 14 -12.33 10.28 -3.03
N GLU A 15 -12.78 9.74 -1.89
CA GLU A 15 -12.44 10.25 -0.56
C GLU A 15 -10.94 10.13 -0.28
N LEU A 16 -10.34 9.00 -0.63
CA LEU A 16 -8.90 8.79 -0.52
C LEU A 16 -8.14 9.85 -1.32
N LYS A 17 -8.53 10.07 -2.58
CA LYS A 17 -7.88 11.07 -3.44
C LYS A 17 -7.99 12.47 -2.85
N LYS A 18 -9.17 12.87 -2.36
CA LYS A 18 -9.38 14.18 -1.72
C LYS A 18 -8.50 14.34 -0.49
N THR A 19 -8.46 13.33 0.37
CA THR A 19 -7.67 13.33 1.59
C THR A 19 -6.18 13.44 1.28
N LEU A 20 -5.69 12.63 0.35
CA LEU A 20 -4.27 12.64 -0.03
C LEU A 20 -3.87 13.96 -0.69
N LYS A 21 -4.76 14.55 -1.48
CA LYS A 21 -4.52 15.85 -2.10
C LYS A 21 -4.34 16.94 -1.04
N MET A 22 -5.19 16.91 0.00
CA MET A 22 -5.11 17.85 1.12
C MET A 22 -3.80 17.65 1.91
N VAL A 23 -3.45 16.42 2.25
CA VAL A 23 -2.22 16.11 2.98
C VAL A 23 -1.00 16.53 2.17
N LYS A 24 -1.00 16.27 0.87
CA LYS A 24 0.08 16.68 -0.03
C LYS A 24 0.27 18.18 -0.03
N TYR A 25 -0.82 18.93 -0.07
CA TYR A 25 -0.78 20.39 0.00
C TYR A 25 -0.10 20.86 1.29
N PHE A 26 -0.53 20.34 2.45
CA PHE A 26 0.04 20.73 3.74
C PHE A 26 1.51 20.33 3.89
N THR A 27 1.89 19.15 3.43
CA THR A 27 3.30 18.72 3.51
C THR A 27 4.19 19.56 2.60
N ASP A 28 3.70 19.94 1.41
CA ASP A 28 4.43 20.85 0.51
C ASP A 28 4.62 22.23 1.15
N GLU A 29 3.57 22.78 1.79
CA GLU A 29 3.65 24.07 2.49
C GLU A 29 4.66 24.05 3.64
N MET A 30 4.82 22.88 4.30
CA MET A 30 5.78 22.70 5.40
C MET A 30 7.17 22.27 4.93
N ASP A 31 7.38 22.17 3.61
CA ASP A 31 8.62 21.66 3.02
C ASP A 31 8.99 20.27 3.56
N SER A 32 7.97 19.42 3.73
CA SER A 32 8.10 18.05 4.23
C SER A 32 7.86 17.04 3.13
N ASN A 33 8.49 15.86 3.24
CA ASN A 33 8.30 14.76 2.32
C ASN A 33 7.14 13.89 2.77
N LEU A 34 6.24 13.54 1.83
CA LEU A 34 5.12 12.65 2.07
C LEU A 34 5.37 11.30 1.40
N TYR A 35 5.19 10.24 2.15
CA TYR A 35 5.30 8.87 1.66
C TYR A 35 3.99 8.13 1.90
N PHE A 36 3.50 7.46 0.86
CA PHE A 36 2.38 6.53 0.98
C PHE A 36 2.96 5.11 0.96
N ILE A 37 2.72 4.37 2.03
CA ILE A 37 3.25 3.01 2.16
C ILE A 37 2.11 2.03 1.94
N TYR A 38 2.24 1.20 0.90
CA TYR A 38 1.26 0.14 0.63
C TYR A 38 1.67 -1.14 1.34
N LEU A 39 0.87 -1.55 2.33
CA LEU A 39 1.11 -2.77 3.12
C LEU A 39 0.13 -3.86 2.66
N PRO A 40 0.63 -4.93 2.02
CA PRO A 40 -0.25 -5.98 1.51
C PRO A 40 -0.81 -6.85 2.65
N GLN A 41 -2.00 -7.40 2.40
CA GLN A 41 -2.71 -8.26 3.35
C GLN A 41 -2.48 -9.73 3.03
N PHE A 42 -2.74 -10.59 4.02
CA PHE A 42 -2.59 -12.04 3.93
C PHE A 42 -3.34 -12.64 2.73
N GLU A 43 -4.58 -12.20 2.50
CA GLU A 43 -5.45 -12.75 1.45
C GLU A 43 -4.85 -12.63 0.05
N ARG A 44 -4.02 -11.61 -0.18
CA ARG A 44 -3.37 -11.42 -1.48
C ARG A 44 -2.52 -12.61 -1.88
N TYR A 45 -1.92 -13.27 -0.90
CA TYR A 45 -1.00 -14.39 -1.14
C TYR A 45 -1.63 -15.76 -0.90
N SER A 46 -2.72 -15.82 -0.15
CA SER A 46 -3.43 -17.07 0.13
C SER A 46 -4.52 -17.39 -0.87
N LYS A 47 -5.22 -16.38 -1.38
CA LYS A 47 -6.39 -16.54 -2.26
C LYS A 47 -6.18 -16.04 -3.68
N GLY A 48 -5.12 -15.28 -3.93
CA GLY A 48 -4.88 -14.71 -5.25
C GLY A 48 -5.93 -13.67 -5.64
N ILE A 49 -6.16 -12.67 -4.81
CA ILE A 49 -7.13 -11.61 -5.08
C ILE A 49 -6.69 -10.74 -6.27
N SER A 50 -7.66 -10.09 -6.92
CA SER A 50 -7.42 -9.19 -8.03
C SER A 50 -6.53 -8.01 -7.62
N ASP A 51 -5.68 -7.57 -8.55
CA ASP A 51 -4.81 -6.39 -8.35
C ASP A 51 -5.50 -5.07 -8.64
N ASP A 52 -6.78 -5.06 -9.02
CA ASP A 52 -7.47 -3.86 -9.50
C ASP A 52 -7.45 -2.73 -8.48
N LYS A 53 -7.77 -3.00 -7.23
CA LYS A 53 -7.78 -1.98 -6.16
C LYS A 53 -6.37 -1.47 -5.84
N TYR A 54 -5.41 -2.39 -5.80
CA TYR A 54 -4.00 -2.05 -5.60
C TYR A 54 -3.49 -1.12 -6.69
N LEU A 55 -3.76 -1.45 -7.95
CA LEU A 55 -3.35 -0.63 -9.10
C LEU A 55 -4.04 0.73 -9.10
N LEU A 56 -5.31 0.79 -8.69
CA LEU A 56 -6.05 2.04 -8.59
C LEU A 56 -5.46 2.96 -7.51
N VAL A 57 -5.18 2.43 -6.33
CA VAL A 57 -4.53 3.18 -5.25
C VAL A 57 -3.17 3.71 -5.71
N LYS A 58 -2.36 2.86 -6.33
CA LYS A 58 -1.05 3.23 -6.84
C LYS A 58 -1.16 4.36 -7.88
N SER A 59 -2.13 4.27 -8.78
CA SER A 59 -2.41 5.30 -9.79
C SER A 59 -2.79 6.63 -9.15
N ILE A 60 -3.67 6.63 -8.15
CA ILE A 60 -4.08 7.84 -7.42
C ILE A 60 -2.88 8.50 -6.77
N VAL A 61 -2.09 7.74 -6.03
CA VAL A 61 -0.91 8.25 -5.31
C VAL A 61 0.11 8.83 -6.27
N ASN A 62 0.43 8.09 -7.33
CA ASN A 62 1.38 8.55 -8.37
C ASN A 62 0.86 9.79 -9.09
N GLY A 63 -0.45 9.85 -9.37
CA GLY A 63 -1.07 11.00 -10.02
C GLY A 63 -1.01 12.28 -9.19
N LEU A 64 -0.88 12.17 -7.87
CA LEU A 64 -0.72 13.29 -6.95
C LEU A 64 0.77 13.63 -6.68
N SER A 65 1.69 12.95 -7.35
CA SER A 65 3.14 13.10 -7.13
C SER A 65 3.57 12.82 -5.69
N ILE A 66 2.92 11.85 -5.05
CA ILE A 66 3.27 11.36 -3.72
C ILE A 66 4.19 10.16 -3.87
N ASN A 67 5.25 10.09 -3.07
CA ASN A 67 6.15 8.95 -3.05
C ASN A 67 5.40 7.68 -2.63
N PHE A 68 5.45 6.63 -3.44
CA PHE A 68 4.76 5.37 -3.20
C PHE A 68 5.78 4.29 -2.83
N ILE A 69 5.72 3.80 -1.59
CA ILE A 69 6.55 2.69 -1.15
C ILE A 69 5.74 1.41 -1.26
N ASP A 70 6.09 0.58 -2.24
CA ASP A 70 5.32 -0.60 -2.63
C ASP A 70 5.90 -1.86 -1.97
N VAL A 71 5.42 -2.16 -0.77
CA VAL A 71 5.87 -3.34 -0.02
C VAL A 71 5.43 -4.64 -0.69
N HIS A 72 4.30 -4.61 -1.43
CA HIS A 72 3.83 -5.77 -2.17
C HIS A 72 4.81 -6.15 -3.29
N LYS A 73 5.05 -5.22 -4.21
CA LYS A 73 5.91 -5.48 -5.37
C LYS A 73 7.39 -5.57 -4.99
N GLY A 74 7.85 -4.72 -4.08
CA GLY A 74 9.27 -4.64 -3.76
C GLY A 74 9.76 -5.69 -2.77
N LEU A 75 8.87 -6.20 -1.91
CA LEU A 75 9.26 -7.19 -0.90
C LEU A 75 8.52 -8.53 -1.09
N PHE A 76 7.19 -8.54 -0.99
CA PHE A 76 6.43 -9.80 -0.91
C PHE A 76 6.50 -10.63 -2.19
N LEU A 77 6.48 -10.00 -3.36
CA LEU A 77 6.58 -10.75 -4.63
C LEU A 77 7.94 -11.38 -4.84
N ASN A 78 8.97 -10.93 -4.11
CA ASN A 78 10.31 -11.49 -4.16
C ASN A 78 10.54 -12.57 -3.09
N GLU A 79 9.58 -12.80 -2.21
CA GLU A 79 9.64 -13.85 -1.20
C GLU A 79 9.19 -15.18 -1.79
N LYS A 80 9.93 -16.25 -1.53
CA LYS A 80 9.56 -17.60 -1.99
C LYS A 80 8.30 -18.09 -1.28
N GLU A 81 8.17 -17.76 0.00
CA GLU A 81 7.05 -18.20 0.85
C GLU A 81 6.48 -17.01 1.61
N PRO A 82 5.72 -16.13 0.92
CA PRO A 82 5.22 -14.90 1.54
C PRO A 82 4.29 -15.14 2.74
N LEU A 83 3.59 -16.29 2.79
CA LEU A 83 2.71 -16.61 3.92
C LEU A 83 3.48 -16.80 5.22
N LYS A 84 4.77 -17.13 5.17
CA LYS A 84 5.60 -17.28 6.38
C LYS A 84 5.90 -15.95 7.07
N LEU A 85 5.54 -14.83 6.46
CA LEU A 85 5.64 -13.51 7.10
C LEU A 85 4.43 -13.17 7.95
N PHE A 86 3.44 -14.09 8.02
CA PHE A 86 2.23 -13.97 8.83
C PHE A 86 2.23 -15.01 9.96
N PRO A 87 1.60 -14.72 11.13
CA PRO A 87 1.59 -15.65 12.25
C PRO A 87 0.95 -16.98 11.85
N PHE A 88 1.69 -18.08 12.05
CA PHE A 88 1.23 -19.44 11.75
C PHE A 88 0.72 -19.62 10.30
N GLU A 89 1.17 -18.77 9.37
CA GLU A 89 0.69 -18.75 7.98
C GLU A 89 -0.83 -18.60 7.91
N MET A 90 -1.40 -17.77 8.82
CA MET A 90 -2.83 -17.54 8.96
C MET A 90 -3.13 -16.04 8.83
N TRP A 91 -4.41 -15.73 8.60
CA TRP A 91 -4.86 -14.35 8.54
C TRP A 91 -4.48 -13.58 9.79
N GLY A 92 -4.02 -12.34 9.59
CA GLY A 92 -3.63 -11.46 10.68
C GLY A 92 -2.59 -10.45 10.23
N HIS A 93 -2.03 -9.76 11.20
CA HIS A 93 -0.90 -8.86 10.96
C HIS A 93 0.37 -9.67 10.70
N TYR A 94 1.45 -9.01 10.27
CA TYR A 94 2.72 -9.68 10.05
C TYR A 94 3.26 -10.27 11.37
N ASN A 95 4.01 -11.34 11.28
CA ASN A 95 4.75 -11.86 12.44
C ASN A 95 6.01 -11.03 12.67
N GLU A 96 6.81 -11.38 13.69
CA GLU A 96 8.03 -10.65 14.03
C GLU A 96 8.98 -10.55 12.84
N ASN A 97 9.22 -11.65 12.14
CA ASN A 97 10.08 -11.68 10.96
C ASN A 97 9.51 -10.82 9.83
N GLY A 98 8.19 -10.87 9.62
CA GLY A 98 7.50 -10.04 8.64
C GLY A 98 7.67 -8.56 8.94
N TYR A 99 7.43 -8.13 10.15
CA TYR A 99 7.63 -6.73 10.57
C TYR A 99 9.07 -6.30 10.40
N LYS A 100 10.02 -7.14 10.73
CA LYS A 100 11.45 -6.85 10.57
C LYS A 100 11.80 -6.60 9.10
N LYS A 101 11.35 -7.49 8.21
CA LYS A 101 11.59 -7.35 6.77
C LYS A 101 10.90 -6.12 6.20
N VAL A 102 9.64 -5.88 6.57
CA VAL A 102 8.85 -4.73 6.10
C VAL A 102 9.49 -3.42 6.56
N SER A 103 9.84 -3.30 7.84
CA SER A 103 10.43 -2.07 8.37
C SER A 103 11.80 -1.78 7.76
N ASN A 104 12.62 -2.80 7.54
CA ASN A 104 13.91 -2.63 6.87
C ASN A 104 13.73 -2.18 5.42
N PHE A 105 12.77 -2.77 4.70
CA PHE A 105 12.46 -2.39 3.33
C PHE A 105 12.06 -0.92 3.24
N ILE A 106 11.15 -0.47 4.12
CA ILE A 106 10.69 0.92 4.17
C ILE A 106 11.85 1.86 4.48
N PHE A 107 12.65 1.52 5.50
CA PHE A 107 13.80 2.31 5.90
C PHE A 107 14.78 2.51 4.74
N GLN A 108 15.11 1.44 4.02
CA GLN A 108 16.04 1.53 2.89
C GLN A 108 15.49 2.41 1.76
N ARG A 109 14.18 2.33 1.49
CA ARG A 109 13.55 3.18 0.47
C ARG A 109 13.63 4.66 0.85
N ILE A 110 13.30 5.00 2.08
CA ILE A 110 13.35 6.40 2.56
C ILE A 110 14.79 6.90 2.58
N LYS A 111 15.73 6.09 3.06
CA LYS A 111 17.15 6.43 3.12
C LYS A 111 17.75 6.71 1.73
N ASN A 112 17.34 5.94 0.73
CA ASN A 112 17.86 6.08 -0.63
C ASN A 112 17.13 7.18 -1.44
N GLY A 113 16.16 7.87 -0.85
CA GLY A 113 15.43 8.96 -1.50
C GLY A 113 14.40 8.48 -2.53
N ASP A 114 13.99 7.24 -2.45
CA ASP A 114 13.02 6.65 -3.38
C ASP A 114 11.57 7.04 -3.09
#